data_e839b8b494003f9fe22c765b4272b6b8
#
_entry.id   e839b8b494003f9fe22c765b4272b6b8
#
_cell.length_a   1.000
_cell.length_b   1.000
_cell.length_c   1.000
_cell.angle_alpha   90.00
_cell.angle_beta   90.00
_cell.angle_gamma   90.00
#
_symmetry.space_group_name_H-M   'P 1'
#
loop_
_entity.id
_entity.type
_entity.pdbx_description
1 polymer ?
#
loop_
_entity_poly.entity_id
_entity_poly.type
_entity_poly.pdbx_seq_one_letter_code
_entity_poly.pdbx_strand_id
1 'polypeptide(L)'
;MKSMKMTLTWREKYRLALQETLSIKEIMLLRECGQPKAIKLRNEAIDYCIGNSIDFDSKRIPTSIIFKVTNLDLDYYYNKMLQEKELLIV
;
A
#
# COMPACT_ATOMS: atom_id res chain seq x y z
N MET A 1 -5.91 -11.43 -23.61
CA MET A 1 -5.68 -11.22 -23.08
C MET A 1 -5.47 -11.21 -22.10
N LYS A 2 -5.17 -11.41 -21.77
CA LYS A 2 -4.91 -11.45 -20.87
C LYS A 2 -4.94 -10.81 -19.93
N SER A 3 -5.48 -11.35 -19.49
CA SER A 3 -5.69 -10.46 -18.44
C SER A 3 -4.39 -10.11 -17.79
N MET A 4 -4.24 -8.86 -17.58
CA MET A 4 -3.04 -8.39 -16.95
C MET A 4 -3.16 -8.58 -15.48
N LYS A 5 -2.37 -9.43 -14.94
CA LYS A 5 -2.27 -9.46 -13.50
C LYS A 5 -1.51 -8.25 -13.06
N MET A 6 -2.16 -7.42 -12.28
CA MET A 6 -1.52 -6.23 -11.75
C MET A 6 -0.80 -6.59 -10.45
N THR A 7 0.18 -7.49 -10.59
CA THR A 7 0.93 -7.96 -9.44
C THR A 7 2.34 -7.43 -9.50
N LEU A 8 2.72 -6.69 -8.49
CA LEU A 8 4.06 -6.15 -8.39
C LEU A 8 4.99 -7.13 -7.69
N THR A 9 6.27 -7.06 -8.01
CA THR A 9 7.27 -7.74 -7.21
C THR A 9 7.35 -7.08 -5.83
N TRP A 10 7.96 -7.77 -4.87
CA TRP A 10 8.11 -7.18 -3.55
C TRP A 10 9.02 -5.95 -3.57
N ARG A 11 9.99 -5.94 -4.47
CA ARG A 11 10.83 -4.76 -4.66
C ARG A 11 10.00 -3.56 -5.12
N GLU A 12 9.09 -3.79 -6.07
CA GLU A 12 8.23 -2.73 -6.55
C GLU A 12 7.26 -2.27 -5.47
N LYS A 13 6.74 -3.22 -4.67
CA LYS A 13 5.87 -2.85 -3.55
C LYS A 13 6.62 -2.03 -2.51
N TYR A 14 7.86 -2.39 -2.24
CA TYR A 14 8.66 -1.61 -1.29
C TYR A 14 8.85 -0.18 -1.80
N ARG A 15 9.15 -0.02 -3.08
CA ARG A 15 9.28 1.32 -3.66
C ARG A 15 7.99 2.11 -3.54
N LEU A 16 6.87 1.44 -3.76
CA LEU A 16 5.56 2.07 -3.64
C LEU A 16 5.31 2.48 -2.19
N ALA A 17 5.70 1.62 -1.25
CA ALA A 17 5.52 1.89 0.17
C ALA A 17 6.37 3.07 0.66
N LEU A 18 7.40 3.44 -0.08
CA LEU A 18 8.24 4.57 0.27
C LEU A 18 7.63 5.92 -0.12
N GLN A 19 6.57 5.92 -0.94
CA GLN A 19 5.90 7.17 -1.30
C GLN A 19 5.19 7.75 -0.09
N GLU A 20 5.11 9.08 -0.04
CA GLU A 20 4.45 9.74 1.09
C GLU A 20 2.94 9.51 1.08
N THR A 21 2.35 9.44 -0.11
CA THR A 21 0.91 9.26 -0.25
C THR A 21 0.63 8.22 -1.31
N LEU A 22 -0.56 7.61 -1.23
CA LEU A 22 -0.98 6.59 -2.18
C LEU A 22 -2.36 6.92 -2.74
N SER A 23 -2.53 6.70 -4.04
CA SER A 23 -3.84 6.76 -4.69
C SER A 23 -4.55 5.41 -4.50
N ILE A 24 -5.84 5.37 -4.88
CA ILE A 24 -6.61 4.13 -4.83
C ILE A 24 -5.92 3.04 -5.66
N LYS A 25 -5.47 3.38 -6.86
CA LYS A 25 -4.81 2.40 -7.71
C LYS A 25 -3.54 1.87 -7.06
N GLU A 26 -2.79 2.75 -6.42
CA GLU A 26 -1.56 2.34 -5.74
C GLU A 26 -1.85 1.47 -4.53
N ILE A 27 -2.93 1.75 -3.79
CA ILE A 27 -3.34 0.89 -2.69
C ILE A 27 -3.70 -0.49 -3.21
N MET A 28 -4.42 -0.56 -4.34
CA MET A 28 -4.77 -1.83 -4.95
C MET A 28 -3.52 -2.64 -5.27
N LEU A 29 -2.51 -2.00 -5.86
CA LEU A 29 -1.28 -2.67 -6.22
C LEU A 29 -0.49 -3.11 -4.99
N LEU A 30 -0.40 -2.24 -4.00
CA LEU A 30 0.39 -2.51 -2.81
C LEU A 30 -0.21 -3.65 -1.98
N ARG A 31 -1.54 -3.67 -1.85
CA ARG A 31 -2.24 -4.64 -1.03
C ARG A 31 -2.78 -5.82 -1.83
N GLU A 32 -2.58 -5.81 -3.15
CA GLU A 32 -3.09 -6.86 -4.04
C GLU A 32 -4.57 -7.11 -3.80
N CYS A 33 -5.35 -6.04 -3.89
CA CYS A 33 -6.78 -6.12 -3.64
C CYS A 33 -7.53 -5.41 -4.75
N GLY A 34 -8.82 -5.67 -4.81
CA GLY A 34 -9.68 -5.01 -5.76
C GLY A 34 -10.07 -3.62 -5.30
N GLN A 35 -10.74 -2.90 -6.20
CA GLN A 35 -11.12 -1.53 -5.93
C GLN A 35 -12.03 -1.39 -4.70
N PRO A 36 -13.04 -2.26 -4.49
CA PRO A 36 -13.89 -2.09 -3.32
C PRO A 36 -13.12 -2.15 -2.01
N LYS A 37 -12.16 -3.06 -1.91
CA LYS A 37 -11.36 -3.17 -0.69
C LYS A 37 -10.42 -1.98 -0.54
N ALA A 38 -9.85 -1.49 -1.64
CA ALA A 38 -8.99 -0.32 -1.59
C ALA A 38 -9.77 0.91 -1.13
N ILE A 39 -11.01 1.06 -1.60
CA ILE A 39 -11.86 2.15 -1.17
C ILE A 39 -12.17 2.03 0.32
N LYS A 40 -12.43 0.82 0.79
CA LYS A 40 -12.68 0.61 2.21
C LYS A 40 -11.47 1.02 3.04
N LEU A 41 -10.27 0.63 2.61
CA LEU A 41 -9.04 1.02 3.30
C LEU A 41 -8.85 2.52 3.30
N ARG A 42 -9.12 3.16 2.16
CA ARG A 42 -9.03 4.61 2.08
C ARG A 42 -9.99 5.27 3.08
N ASN A 43 -11.22 4.77 3.13
CA ASN A 43 -12.21 5.36 4.03
C ASN A 43 -11.83 5.17 5.49
N GLU A 44 -11.26 4.02 5.84
CA GLU A 44 -10.75 3.81 7.19
C GLU A 44 -9.61 4.78 7.52
N ALA A 45 -8.74 5.01 6.55
CA ALA A 45 -7.65 5.97 6.74
C ALA A 45 -8.18 7.39 6.89
N ILE A 46 -9.20 7.74 6.10
CA ILE A 46 -9.83 9.07 6.21
C ILE A 46 -10.46 9.23 7.60
N ASP A 47 -11.16 8.21 8.07
CA ASP A 47 -11.75 8.26 9.40
C ASP A 47 -10.69 8.46 10.47
N TYR A 48 -9.55 7.80 10.32
CA TYR A 48 -8.43 7.98 11.24
C TYR A 48 -7.93 9.42 11.21
N CYS A 49 -7.80 9.98 10.01
CA CYS A 49 -7.33 11.36 9.89
C CYS A 49 -8.30 12.33 10.52
N ILE A 50 -9.60 12.14 10.31
CA ILE A 50 -10.61 13.01 10.89
C ILE A 50 -10.56 12.91 12.41
N GLY A 51 -10.48 11.70 12.94
CA GLY A 51 -10.47 11.50 14.39
C GLY A 51 -9.23 12.06 15.07
N ASN A 52 -8.15 12.27 14.33
CA ASN A 52 -6.90 12.76 14.89
C ASN A 52 -6.52 14.14 14.37
N SER A 53 -7.46 14.83 13.72
CA SER A 53 -7.25 16.19 13.19
C SER A 53 -6.04 16.27 12.26
N ILE A 54 -5.89 15.24 11.40
CA ILE A 54 -4.81 15.18 10.42
C ILE A 54 -5.35 15.62 9.07
N ASP A 55 -4.69 16.54 8.41
CA ASP A 55 -5.06 16.97 7.07
C ASP A 55 -4.85 15.82 6.08
N PHE A 56 -5.72 15.73 5.09
CA PHE A 56 -5.59 14.70 4.08
C PHE A 56 -6.21 15.18 2.77
N ASP A 57 -5.78 14.53 1.68
CA ASP A 57 -6.39 14.68 0.36
C ASP A 57 -7.10 13.38 0.06
N SER A 58 -8.40 13.43 -0.22
CA SER A 58 -9.17 12.19 -0.44
C SER A 58 -8.67 11.37 -1.62
N LYS A 59 -7.92 11.98 -2.53
CA LYS A 59 -7.38 11.29 -3.69
C LYS A 59 -6.02 10.67 -3.42
N ARG A 60 -5.31 11.16 -2.43
CA ARG A 60 -3.99 10.65 -2.09
C ARG A 60 -3.85 10.62 -0.58
N ILE A 61 -3.87 9.43 -0.03
CA ILE A 61 -3.88 9.21 1.41
C ILE A 61 -2.45 9.02 1.90
N PRO A 62 -2.08 9.60 3.04
CA PRO A 62 -0.73 9.38 3.59
C PRO A 62 -0.46 7.90 3.78
N THR A 63 0.68 7.45 3.28
CA THR A 63 1.06 6.04 3.36
C THR A 63 1.14 5.57 4.80
N SER A 64 1.64 6.42 5.71
CA SER A 64 1.75 6.06 7.11
C SER A 64 0.39 5.76 7.73
N ILE A 65 -0.66 6.44 7.29
CA ILE A 65 -2.01 6.18 7.81
C ILE A 65 -2.55 4.88 7.25
N ILE A 66 -2.28 4.59 5.98
CA ILE A 66 -2.64 3.29 5.41
C ILE A 66 -1.98 2.17 6.20
N PHE A 67 -0.71 2.34 6.58
CA PHE A 67 -0.02 1.34 7.38
C PHE A 67 -0.67 1.19 8.76
N LYS A 68 -1.11 2.29 9.36
CA LYS A 68 -1.76 2.20 10.66
C LYS A 68 -3.05 1.40 10.60
N VAL A 69 -3.89 1.66 9.60
CA VAL A 69 -5.17 0.97 9.52
C VAL A 69 -5.04 -0.48 9.03
N THR A 70 -3.92 -0.82 8.40
CA THR A 70 -3.67 -2.21 7.98
C THR A 70 -2.76 -2.94 8.95
N ASN A 71 -2.26 -2.23 9.96
CA ASN A 71 -1.34 -2.80 10.96
C ASN A 71 -0.07 -3.35 10.32
N LEU A 72 0.43 -2.63 9.33
CA LEU A 72 1.67 -2.97 8.64
C LEU A 72 2.66 -1.84 8.81
N ASP A 73 3.88 -2.06 8.33
CA ASP A 73 4.90 -1.02 8.35
C ASP A 73 5.85 -1.22 7.17
N LEU A 74 6.77 -0.30 7.03
CA LEU A 74 7.74 -0.35 5.93
C LEU A 74 8.66 -1.56 6.05
N ASP A 75 8.98 -1.96 7.28
CA ASP A 75 9.85 -3.11 7.51
C ASP A 75 9.26 -4.39 6.94
N TYR A 76 7.93 -4.54 7.01
CA TYR A 76 7.27 -5.70 6.42
C TYR A 76 7.63 -5.83 4.94
N TYR A 77 7.53 -4.74 4.21
CA TYR A 77 7.80 -4.75 2.77
C TYR A 77 9.31 -4.89 2.50
N TYR A 78 10.12 -4.28 3.33
CA TYR A 78 11.56 -4.40 3.19
C TYR A 78 12.00 -5.86 3.36
N ASN A 79 11.49 -6.53 4.38
CA ASN A 79 11.86 -7.93 4.64
C ASN A 79 11.37 -8.85 3.54
N LYS A 80 10.17 -8.58 3.00
CA LYS A 80 9.67 -9.37 1.86
C LYS A 80 10.55 -9.17 0.64
N MET A 81 11.00 -7.94 0.42
CA MET A 81 11.90 -7.66 -0.69
C MET A 81 13.20 -8.43 -0.55
N LEU A 82 13.75 -8.48 0.66
CA LEU A 82 14.98 -9.22 0.90
C LEU A 82 14.80 -10.70 0.63
N GLN A 83 13.68 -11.26 1.06
CA GLN A 83 13.39 -12.68 0.84
C GLN A 83 13.29 -12.97 -0.65
N GLU A 84 12.63 -12.09 -1.40
CA GLU A 84 12.51 -12.26 -2.84
C GLU A 84 13.89 -12.23 -3.50
N LYS A 85 14.73 -11.31 -3.07
CA LYS A 85 16.07 -11.19 -3.61
C LYS A 85 16.89 -12.46 -3.36
N GLU A 86 16.77 -13.02 -2.18
CA GLU A 86 17.48 -14.24 -1.85
C GLU A 86 17.03 -15.41 -2.73
N LEU A 87 15.73 -15.49 -2.99
CA LEU A 87 15.21 -16.54 -3.86
C LEU A 87 15.71 -16.41 -5.29
N LEU A 88 15.90 -15.18 -5.74
CA LEU A 88 16.37 -14.96 -7.09
C LEU A 88 17.84 -15.28 -7.28
N ILE A 89 18.60 -15.26 -6.20
CA ILE A 89 20.04 -15.54 -6.27
C ILE A 89 20.29 -17.04 -6.37
N VAL A 90 19.41 -17.82 -5.79
CA VAL A 90 19.53 -19.28 -5.86
C VAL A 90 19.14 -19.78 -7.25
#